data_5b69c76e4672218cfc2ed674db01cc35
#
_entry.id   5b69c76e4672218cfc2ed674db01cc35
#
_cell.length_a   1.000
_cell.length_b   1.000
_cell.length_c   1.000
_cell.angle_alpha   90.00
_cell.angle_beta   90.00
_cell.angle_gamma   90.00
#
_symmetry.space_group_name_H-M   'P 1'
#
loop_
_entity.id
_entity.type
_entity.pdbx_description
1 polymer ?
#
loop_
_entity_poly.entity_id
_entity_poly.type
_entity_poly.pdbx_seq_one_letter_code
_entity_poly.pdbx_strand_id
1 'polypeptide(L)'
;TKRKRKRRVGLMILLLIILGIAAIAGAFLWKKYSPSKERMDVKKYYGIENDSQMAITVDDQIVEPHGMISDGKAYVQYEVVRDYINSRFYWDANENVLLYRLQDNLVTVAAGSNTYQVGKENQSADYTIVRNDSNTMYLALDFVEQYTNITHEVYEGPNRTVINTVWGDVDTAPAKKAT
;
A
#
# COMPACT_ATOMS: atom_id res chain seq x y z
N THR A 1 24.70 -72.44 15.40
CA THR A 1 23.99 -71.69 14.30
C THR A 1 22.70 -71.02 14.76
N LYS A 2 21.93 -71.53 15.74
CA LYS A 2 20.66 -70.94 16.24
C LYS A 2 20.85 -69.58 16.96
N ARG A 3 21.97 -69.34 17.67
CA ARG A 3 22.25 -68.04 18.37
C ARG A 3 22.49 -66.88 17.39
N LYS A 4 23.19 -67.09 16.28
CA LYS A 4 23.44 -66.06 15.27
C LYS A 4 22.15 -65.61 14.55
N ARG A 5 21.20 -66.53 14.34
CA ARG A 5 19.91 -66.23 13.68
C ARG A 5 19.01 -65.39 14.56
N LYS A 6 18.93 -65.71 15.88
CA LYS A 6 18.17 -64.89 16.88
C LYS A 6 18.71 -63.47 17.00
N ARG A 7 20.05 -63.29 16.95
CA ARG A 7 20.70 -61.99 17.01
C ARG A 7 20.38 -61.11 15.76
N ARG A 8 20.34 -61.73 14.56
CA ARG A 8 19.98 -61.07 13.30
C ARG A 8 18.50 -60.63 13.28
N VAL A 9 17.61 -61.48 13.78
CA VAL A 9 16.19 -61.18 13.89
C VAL A 9 15.96 -60.03 14.90
N GLY A 10 16.59 -60.04 16.04
CA GLY A 10 16.52 -58.95 17.02
C GLY A 10 17.01 -57.61 16.45
N LEU A 11 18.09 -57.67 15.65
CA LEU A 11 18.66 -56.47 15.02
C LEU A 11 17.73 -55.90 13.95
N MET A 12 17.06 -56.78 13.18
CA MET A 12 16.06 -56.36 12.19
C MET A 12 14.84 -55.71 12.84
N ILE A 13 14.35 -56.28 13.95
CA ILE A 13 13.23 -55.70 14.70
C ILE A 13 13.59 -54.35 15.24
N LEU A 14 14.78 -54.17 15.83
CA LEU A 14 15.27 -52.90 16.33
C LEU A 14 15.35 -51.84 15.22
N LEU A 15 15.83 -52.25 14.05
CA LEU A 15 15.97 -51.37 12.89
C LEU A 15 14.58 -50.90 12.36
N LEU A 16 13.58 -51.82 12.34
CA LEU A 16 12.20 -51.47 11.97
C LEU A 16 11.57 -50.48 13.00
N ILE A 17 11.85 -50.67 14.28
CA ILE A 17 11.35 -49.71 15.32
C ILE A 17 11.95 -48.30 15.13
N ILE A 18 13.26 -48.23 14.88
CA ILE A 18 13.95 -46.96 14.64
C ILE A 18 13.39 -46.27 13.38
N LEU A 19 13.16 -47.04 12.32
CA LEU A 19 12.60 -46.55 11.08
C LEU A 19 11.17 -46.04 11.27
N GLY A 20 10.37 -46.74 12.09
CA GLY A 20 9.01 -46.31 12.45
C GLY A 20 9.01 -44.99 13.23
N ILE A 21 9.90 -44.86 14.22
CA ILE A 21 10.03 -43.61 14.99
C ILE A 21 10.52 -42.46 14.11
N ALA A 22 11.46 -42.69 13.20
CA ALA A 22 11.95 -41.69 12.27
C ALA A 22 10.86 -41.23 11.29
N ALA A 23 10.00 -42.15 10.82
CA ALA A 23 8.88 -41.82 9.95
C ALA A 23 7.83 -40.95 10.67
N ILE A 24 7.50 -41.29 11.93
CA ILE A 24 6.56 -40.50 12.74
C ILE A 24 7.13 -39.10 13.03
N ALA A 25 8.39 -39.01 13.42
CA ALA A 25 9.07 -37.75 13.67
C ALA A 25 9.15 -36.89 12.39
N GLY A 26 9.46 -37.50 11.24
CA GLY A 26 9.49 -36.85 9.94
C GLY A 26 8.10 -36.30 9.53
N ALA A 27 7.04 -37.09 9.72
CA ALA A 27 5.67 -36.65 9.44
C ALA A 27 5.23 -35.48 10.35
N PHE A 28 5.62 -35.53 11.64
CA PHE A 28 5.32 -34.45 12.58
C PHE A 28 6.07 -33.16 12.23
N LEU A 29 7.34 -33.23 11.89
CA LEU A 29 8.15 -32.10 11.45
C LEU A 29 7.60 -31.53 10.12
N TRP A 30 7.23 -32.39 9.18
CA TRP A 30 6.62 -31.98 7.93
C TRP A 30 5.33 -31.17 8.18
N LYS A 31 4.43 -31.67 9.03
CA LYS A 31 3.19 -30.98 9.37
C LYS A 31 3.44 -29.65 10.09
N LYS A 32 4.46 -29.58 10.97
CA LYS A 32 4.80 -28.38 11.70
C LYS A 32 5.48 -27.30 10.87
N TYR A 33 6.32 -27.70 9.90
CA TYR A 33 7.13 -26.78 9.10
C TYR A 33 6.67 -26.68 7.63
N SER A 34 5.63 -27.42 7.23
CA SER A 34 5.01 -27.20 5.93
C SER A 34 4.41 -25.79 5.88
N PRO A 35 4.72 -25.01 4.84
CA PRO A 35 4.08 -23.71 4.67
C PRO A 35 2.57 -23.88 4.59
N SER A 36 1.84 -23.09 5.32
CA SER A 36 0.39 -23.05 5.26
C SER A 36 -0.06 -22.85 3.81
N LYS A 37 -0.94 -23.70 3.30
CA LYS A 37 -1.56 -23.52 2.00
C LYS A 37 -2.73 -22.52 2.03
N GLU A 38 -3.06 -22.02 3.21
CA GLU A 38 -4.05 -20.96 3.34
C GLU A 38 -3.48 -19.69 2.75
N ARG A 39 -4.03 -19.30 1.62
CA ARG A 39 -3.76 -17.98 1.05
C ARG A 39 -4.43 -16.96 1.99
N MET A 40 -3.63 -16.04 2.50
CA MET A 40 -4.16 -14.90 3.23
C MET A 40 -5.15 -14.17 2.32
N ASP A 41 -6.34 -13.90 2.80
CA ASP A 41 -7.28 -13.02 2.13
C ASP A 41 -6.74 -11.59 2.23
N VAL A 42 -6.21 -11.10 1.12
CA VAL A 42 -5.54 -9.80 1.05
C VAL A 42 -6.51 -8.67 1.33
N LYS A 43 -7.77 -8.77 0.88
CA LYS A 43 -8.80 -7.78 1.16
C LYS A 43 -9.08 -7.69 2.66
N LYS A 44 -9.21 -8.83 3.32
CA LYS A 44 -9.39 -8.90 4.78
C LYS A 44 -8.19 -8.37 5.55
N TYR A 45 -6.97 -8.65 5.07
CA TYR A 45 -5.74 -8.15 5.69
C TYR A 45 -5.67 -6.62 5.67
N TYR A 46 -6.07 -6.00 4.55
CA TYR A 46 -6.07 -4.55 4.38
C TYR A 46 -7.38 -3.88 4.80
N GLY A 47 -8.37 -4.62 5.33
CA GLY A 47 -9.65 -4.07 5.75
C GLY A 47 -10.52 -3.53 4.63
N ILE A 48 -10.33 -3.99 3.39
CA ILE A 48 -11.09 -3.52 2.21
C ILE A 48 -12.47 -4.17 2.21
N GLU A 49 -13.51 -3.36 2.30
CA GLU A 49 -14.90 -3.81 2.37
C GLU A 49 -15.58 -3.89 1.00
N ASN A 50 -15.17 -3.04 0.06
CA ASN A 50 -15.73 -2.97 -1.29
C ASN A 50 -14.66 -2.68 -2.36
N ASP A 51 -15.01 -2.89 -3.64
CA ASP A 51 -14.07 -2.80 -4.74
C ASP A 51 -13.65 -1.36 -5.10
N SER A 52 -14.34 -0.34 -4.59
CA SER A 52 -13.97 1.06 -4.78
C SER A 52 -12.98 1.55 -3.73
N GLN A 53 -12.91 0.88 -2.57
CA GLN A 53 -11.94 1.19 -1.54
C GLN A 53 -10.54 0.72 -1.94
N MET A 54 -9.55 1.47 -1.50
CA MET A 54 -8.15 1.21 -1.77
C MET A 54 -7.36 1.31 -0.46
N ALA A 55 -6.64 0.25 -0.12
CA ALA A 55 -5.70 0.30 1.00
C ALA A 55 -4.50 1.17 0.63
N ILE A 56 -3.99 1.88 1.61
CA ILE A 56 -2.85 2.77 1.46
C ILE A 56 -1.72 2.27 2.33
N THR A 57 -0.52 2.17 1.76
CA THR A 57 0.71 2.00 2.53
C THR A 57 1.65 3.16 2.23
N VAL A 58 2.18 3.76 3.27
CA VAL A 58 3.20 4.81 3.17
C VAL A 58 4.46 4.28 3.86
N ASP A 59 5.57 4.18 3.13
CA ASP A 59 6.84 3.64 3.62
C ASP A 59 6.66 2.31 4.39
N ASP A 60 5.96 1.36 3.74
CA ASP A 60 5.62 0.01 4.25
C ASP A 60 4.66 -0.04 5.45
N GLN A 61 4.10 1.08 5.88
CA GLN A 61 3.10 1.14 6.94
C GLN A 61 1.69 1.29 6.37
N ILE A 62 0.76 0.45 6.81
CA ILE A 62 -0.67 0.59 6.47
C ILE A 62 -1.20 1.86 7.13
N VAL A 63 -1.83 2.70 6.33
CA VAL A 63 -2.37 4.00 6.75
C VAL A 63 -3.88 4.04 6.57
N GLU A 64 -4.54 4.57 7.57
CA GLU A 64 -5.97 4.86 7.56
C GLU A 64 -6.18 6.39 7.53
N PRO A 65 -7.27 6.85 6.91
CA PRO A 65 -8.35 6.09 6.28
C PRO A 65 -8.00 5.60 4.87
N HIS A 66 -8.81 4.64 4.36
CA HIS A 66 -8.65 4.10 3.00
C HIS A 66 -8.80 5.18 1.93
N GLY A 67 -8.11 4.96 0.80
CA GLY A 67 -8.31 5.71 -0.42
C GLY A 67 -9.41 5.12 -1.32
N MET A 68 -9.50 5.63 -2.53
CA MET A 68 -10.40 5.12 -3.56
C MET A 68 -9.73 5.06 -4.92
N ILE A 69 -10.20 4.16 -5.77
CA ILE A 69 -9.85 4.12 -7.19
C ILE A 69 -11.05 4.65 -7.98
N SER A 70 -10.81 5.63 -8.81
CA SER A 70 -11.81 6.20 -9.70
C SER A 70 -11.20 6.56 -11.06
N ASP A 71 -11.83 6.12 -12.14
CA ASP A 71 -11.36 6.33 -13.51
C ASP A 71 -9.89 5.90 -13.74
N GLY A 72 -9.49 4.79 -13.08
CA GLY A 72 -8.12 4.26 -13.17
C GLY A 72 -7.06 5.06 -12.41
N LYS A 73 -7.46 6.06 -11.63
CA LYS A 73 -6.59 6.89 -10.81
C LYS A 73 -6.78 6.59 -9.33
N ALA A 74 -5.70 6.66 -8.57
CA ALA A 74 -5.71 6.50 -7.13
C ALA A 74 -5.93 7.85 -6.43
N TYR A 75 -6.87 7.85 -5.52
CA TYR A 75 -7.21 9.02 -4.71
C TYR A 75 -7.04 8.69 -3.23
N VAL A 76 -6.45 9.58 -2.49
CA VAL A 76 -6.29 9.48 -1.04
C VAL A 76 -7.01 10.61 -0.34
N GLN A 77 -7.48 10.35 0.88
CA GLN A 77 -8.12 11.41 1.66
C GLN A 77 -7.12 12.52 1.99
N TYR A 78 -7.61 13.75 2.04
CA TYR A 78 -6.79 14.94 2.32
C TYR A 78 -5.96 14.79 3.60
N GLU A 79 -6.55 14.19 4.63
CA GLU A 79 -5.89 13.98 5.92
C GLU A 79 -4.65 13.10 5.80
N VAL A 80 -4.71 12.07 4.94
CA VAL A 80 -3.55 11.20 4.66
C VAL A 80 -2.43 12.00 4.01
N VAL A 81 -2.75 12.85 3.05
CA VAL A 81 -1.75 13.71 2.40
C VAL A 81 -1.11 14.66 3.40
N ARG A 82 -1.92 15.35 4.20
CA ARG A 82 -1.45 16.32 5.20
C ARG A 82 -0.58 15.67 6.28
N ASP A 83 -1.01 14.51 6.78
CA ASP A 83 -0.41 13.92 7.99
C ASP A 83 0.77 13.00 7.69
N TYR A 84 0.79 12.35 6.50
CA TYR A 84 1.81 11.35 6.17
C TYR A 84 2.71 11.73 5.00
N ILE A 85 2.30 12.69 4.15
CA ILE A 85 3.05 13.04 2.95
C ILE A 85 3.61 14.46 3.05
N ASN A 86 2.73 15.46 3.14
CA ASN A 86 3.17 16.86 3.17
C ASN A 86 2.11 17.77 3.79
N SER A 87 2.43 18.36 4.94
CA SER A 87 1.55 19.27 5.69
C SER A 87 1.33 20.65 5.05
N ARG A 88 1.99 20.95 3.92
CA ARG A 88 1.78 22.19 3.15
C ARG A 88 0.53 22.18 2.31
N PHE A 89 -0.13 21.03 2.15
CA PHE A 89 -1.47 20.97 1.59
C PHE A 89 -2.48 21.47 2.61
N TYR A 90 -3.30 22.42 2.20
CA TYR A 90 -4.34 23.00 3.03
C TYR A 90 -5.67 22.96 2.29
N TRP A 91 -6.70 22.44 2.92
CA TRP A 91 -8.05 22.45 2.41
C TRP A 91 -8.85 23.59 3.05
N ASP A 92 -9.31 24.52 2.23
CA ASP A 92 -10.24 25.57 2.64
C ASP A 92 -11.68 25.14 2.36
N ALA A 93 -12.38 24.75 3.42
CA ALA A 93 -13.76 24.28 3.31
C ALA A 93 -14.77 25.42 2.99
N ASN A 94 -14.44 26.67 3.28
CA ASN A 94 -15.31 27.80 2.99
C ASN A 94 -15.30 28.16 1.51
N GLU A 95 -14.13 28.15 0.90
CA GLU A 95 -13.90 28.46 -0.50
C GLU A 95 -14.01 27.23 -1.42
N ASN A 96 -14.05 26.01 -0.84
CA ASN A 96 -13.99 24.74 -1.55
C ASN A 96 -12.76 24.62 -2.46
N VAL A 97 -11.60 25.01 -1.94
CA VAL A 97 -10.34 24.98 -2.68
C VAL A 97 -9.25 24.26 -1.90
N LEU A 98 -8.43 23.53 -2.63
CA LEU A 98 -7.17 23.01 -2.13
C LEU A 98 -6.08 24.03 -2.43
N LEU A 99 -5.29 24.33 -1.42
CA LEU A 99 -4.14 25.21 -1.50
C LEU A 99 -2.87 24.42 -1.21
N TYR A 100 -1.84 24.64 -2.02
CA TYR A 100 -0.52 24.09 -1.78
C TYR A 100 0.54 25.16 -1.97
N ARG A 101 1.33 25.41 -0.93
CA ARG A 101 2.33 26.46 -0.96
C ARG A 101 3.65 25.92 -1.54
N LEU A 102 4.03 26.47 -2.68
CA LEU A 102 5.38 26.39 -3.24
C LEU A 102 6.27 27.47 -2.62
N GLN A 103 7.55 27.43 -2.94
CA GLN A 103 8.52 28.40 -2.44
C GLN A 103 8.15 29.85 -2.85
N ASP A 104 7.82 30.05 -4.13
CA ASP A 104 7.55 31.36 -4.70
C ASP A 104 6.09 31.54 -5.16
N ASN A 105 5.28 30.51 -5.14
CA ASN A 105 3.93 30.50 -5.69
C ASN A 105 2.95 29.73 -4.80
N LEU A 106 1.67 29.96 -5.05
CA LEU A 106 0.58 29.19 -4.47
C LEU A 106 -0.11 28.40 -5.58
N VAL A 107 -0.30 27.11 -5.34
CA VAL A 107 -1.16 26.26 -6.18
C VAL A 107 -2.57 26.30 -5.60
N THR A 108 -3.56 26.57 -6.43
CA THR A 108 -4.97 26.64 -6.05
C THR A 108 -5.81 25.74 -6.96
N VAL A 109 -6.55 24.81 -6.37
CA VAL A 109 -7.40 23.84 -7.07
C VAL A 109 -8.80 23.87 -6.50
N ALA A 110 -9.79 24.16 -7.33
CA ALA A 110 -11.19 24.06 -6.93
C ALA A 110 -11.66 22.60 -6.87
N ALA A 111 -12.52 22.28 -5.93
CA ALA A 111 -13.12 20.94 -5.85
C ALA A 111 -13.86 20.59 -7.14
N GLY A 112 -13.70 19.36 -7.61
CA GLY A 112 -14.32 18.85 -8.84
C GLY A 112 -13.66 19.34 -10.12
N SER A 113 -12.58 20.12 -10.06
CA SER A 113 -11.90 20.67 -11.23
C SER A 113 -10.73 19.80 -11.68
N ASN A 114 -10.48 19.80 -12.97
CA ASN A 114 -9.24 19.32 -13.58
C ASN A 114 -8.31 20.48 -13.98
N THR A 115 -8.74 21.73 -13.76
CA THR A 115 -7.92 22.92 -13.96
C THR A 115 -7.52 23.52 -12.62
N TYR A 116 -6.33 24.11 -12.56
CA TYR A 116 -5.78 24.70 -11.36
C TYR A 116 -4.88 25.87 -11.70
N GLN A 117 -4.54 26.67 -10.72
CA GLN A 117 -3.65 27.82 -10.86
C GLN A 117 -2.34 27.60 -10.12
N VAL A 118 -1.24 28.00 -10.75
CA VAL A 118 0.09 28.10 -10.11
C VAL A 118 0.48 29.58 -10.15
N GLY A 119 0.34 30.26 -9.03
CA GLY A 119 0.43 31.71 -9.00
C GLY A 119 -0.66 32.35 -9.85
N LYS A 120 -0.29 32.91 -11.01
CA LYS A 120 -1.21 33.52 -11.98
C LYS A 120 -1.43 32.67 -13.25
N GLU A 121 -0.73 31.56 -13.38
CA GLU A 121 -0.79 30.70 -14.57
C GLU A 121 -1.86 29.61 -14.40
N ASN A 122 -2.70 29.43 -15.40
CA ASN A 122 -3.65 28.32 -15.46
C ASN A 122 -2.97 27.07 -16.00
N GLN A 123 -3.23 25.96 -15.33
CA GLN A 123 -2.76 24.62 -15.68
C GLN A 123 -3.97 23.69 -15.79
N SER A 124 -3.79 22.54 -16.44
CA SER A 124 -4.81 21.50 -16.52
C SER A 124 -4.23 20.11 -16.40
N ALA A 125 -4.99 19.21 -15.80
CA ALA A 125 -4.75 17.78 -15.78
C ALA A 125 -5.80 17.07 -16.66
N ASP A 126 -5.54 15.82 -17.00
CA ASP A 126 -6.48 14.94 -17.71
C ASP A 126 -7.44 14.19 -16.77
N TYR A 127 -7.39 14.52 -15.47
CA TYR A 127 -8.20 13.93 -14.40
C TYR A 127 -8.70 15.00 -13.42
N THR A 128 -9.75 14.68 -12.67
CA THR A 128 -10.22 15.53 -11.56
C THR A 128 -9.20 15.48 -10.42
N ILE A 129 -8.66 16.63 -10.03
CA ILE A 129 -7.56 16.68 -9.02
C ILE A 129 -8.11 16.48 -7.62
N VAL A 130 -9.18 17.16 -7.27
CA VAL A 130 -9.83 17.07 -5.95
C VAL A 130 -11.26 16.60 -6.13
N ARG A 131 -11.63 15.50 -5.46
CA ARG A 131 -12.98 14.96 -5.44
C ARG A 131 -13.60 15.10 -4.06
N ASN A 132 -14.88 15.41 -4.02
CA ASN A 132 -15.68 15.34 -2.82
C ASN A 132 -16.65 14.15 -2.96
N ASP A 133 -16.50 13.18 -2.08
CA ASP A 133 -17.44 12.08 -1.96
C ASP A 133 -17.93 11.96 -0.52
N SER A 134 -19.26 12.06 -0.36
CA SER A 134 -19.90 11.93 0.97
C SER A 134 -19.28 12.85 2.04
N ASN A 135 -18.95 14.08 1.66
CA ASN A 135 -18.30 15.10 2.51
C ASN A 135 -16.84 14.77 2.89
N THR A 136 -16.23 13.82 2.19
CA THR A 136 -14.80 13.48 2.33
C THR A 136 -14.05 13.97 1.11
N MET A 137 -12.94 14.65 1.34
CA MET A 137 -12.11 15.20 0.27
C MET A 137 -11.00 14.23 -0.09
N TYR A 138 -10.92 13.91 -1.38
CA TYR A 138 -9.92 13.02 -1.94
C TYR A 138 -9.05 13.77 -2.94
N LEU A 139 -7.75 13.56 -2.85
CA LEU A 139 -6.75 14.11 -3.77
C LEU A 139 -6.20 13.01 -4.67
N ALA A 140 -6.07 13.29 -5.95
CA ALA A 140 -5.40 12.41 -6.89
C ALA A 140 -3.91 12.28 -6.54
N LEU A 141 -3.42 11.04 -6.40
CA LEU A 141 -2.00 10.81 -6.07
C LEU A 141 -1.05 11.27 -7.16
N ASP A 142 -1.46 11.21 -8.43
CA ASP A 142 -0.66 11.79 -9.52
C ASP A 142 -0.36 13.27 -9.30
N PHE A 143 -1.34 14.03 -8.79
CA PHE A 143 -1.15 15.44 -8.48
C PHE A 143 -0.25 15.65 -7.26
N VAL A 144 -0.43 14.83 -6.22
CA VAL A 144 0.43 14.88 -5.03
C VAL A 144 1.87 14.54 -5.39
N GLU A 145 2.10 13.51 -6.21
CA GLU A 145 3.42 13.12 -6.70
C GLU A 145 4.07 14.22 -7.54
N GLN A 146 3.28 14.94 -8.35
CA GLN A 146 3.80 16.04 -9.17
C GLN A 146 4.44 17.16 -8.33
N TYR A 147 3.91 17.42 -7.14
CA TYR A 147 4.31 18.54 -6.29
C TYR A 147 5.07 18.16 -5.03
N THR A 148 5.26 16.87 -4.78
CA THR A 148 5.95 16.36 -3.60
C THR A 148 7.01 15.33 -3.96
N ASN A 149 7.85 14.97 -3.00
CA ASN A 149 8.87 13.94 -3.18
C ASN A 149 8.34 12.56 -2.78
N ILE A 150 7.31 12.12 -3.49
CA ILE A 150 6.79 10.76 -3.36
C ILE A 150 6.84 10.05 -4.72
N THR A 151 6.79 8.74 -4.69
CA THR A 151 6.40 7.89 -5.81
C THR A 151 5.26 7.00 -5.36
N HIS A 152 4.33 6.66 -6.24
CA HIS A 152 3.27 5.72 -5.90
C HIS A 152 3.09 4.66 -6.98
N GLU A 153 2.66 3.49 -6.55
CA GLU A 153 2.29 2.37 -7.40
C GLU A 153 0.91 1.85 -7.00
N VAL A 154 0.07 1.56 -7.98
CA VAL A 154 -1.27 1.03 -7.78
C VAL A 154 -1.29 -0.45 -8.16
N TYR A 155 -1.73 -1.30 -7.23
CA TYR A 155 -1.91 -2.73 -7.41
C TYR A 155 -3.40 -3.05 -7.48
N GLU A 156 -3.92 -3.29 -8.67
CA GLU A 156 -5.36 -3.53 -8.90
C GLU A 156 -5.89 -4.80 -8.22
N GLY A 157 -5.12 -5.87 -8.18
CA GLY A 157 -5.56 -7.15 -7.63
C GLY A 157 -6.03 -7.07 -6.17
N PRO A 158 -5.27 -6.48 -5.24
CA PRO A 158 -5.70 -6.25 -3.87
C PRO A 158 -6.32 -4.87 -3.63
N ASN A 159 -6.55 -4.02 -4.63
CA ASN A 159 -6.94 -2.61 -4.50
C ASN A 159 -6.05 -1.89 -3.47
N ARG A 160 -4.78 -1.81 -3.77
CA ARG A 160 -3.77 -1.23 -2.88
C ARG A 160 -2.90 -0.23 -3.62
N THR A 161 -2.61 0.89 -2.98
CA THR A 161 -1.53 1.77 -3.41
C THR A 161 -0.37 1.72 -2.43
N VAL A 162 0.83 1.77 -2.95
CA VAL A 162 2.08 1.89 -2.19
C VAL A 162 2.66 3.26 -2.50
N ILE A 163 2.85 4.05 -1.46
CA ILE A 163 3.45 5.38 -1.52
C ILE A 163 4.81 5.29 -0.85
N ASN A 164 5.86 5.68 -1.55
CA ASN A 164 7.20 5.77 -1.00
C ASN A 164 7.60 7.23 -0.95
N THR A 165 8.04 7.69 0.22
CA THR A 165 8.66 9.00 0.34
C THR A 165 10.10 8.92 -0.15
N VAL A 166 10.50 9.86 -0.98
CA VAL A 166 11.88 9.95 -1.45
C VAL A 166 12.67 10.79 -0.45
N TRP A 167 13.59 10.15 0.29
CA TRP A 167 14.46 10.83 1.23
C TRP A 167 15.37 11.81 0.49
N GLY A 168 15.20 13.07 0.75
CA GLY A 168 15.96 14.18 0.22
C GLY A 168 15.45 15.46 0.88
N ASP A 169 16.18 16.56 0.73
CA ASP A 169 15.73 17.86 1.29
C ASP A 169 14.36 18.22 0.68
N VAL A 170 13.30 17.88 1.40
CA VAL A 170 11.90 18.13 1.02
C VAL A 170 11.64 19.61 0.79
N ASP A 171 12.48 20.46 1.39
CA ASP A 171 12.39 21.93 1.27
C ASP A 171 13.05 22.49 -0.01
N THR A 172 13.86 21.70 -0.71
CA THR A 172 14.64 22.17 -1.85
C THR A 172 14.33 21.47 -3.17
N ALA A 173 13.48 20.41 -3.15
CA ALA A 173 13.11 19.77 -4.39
C ALA A 173 12.28 20.72 -5.26
N PRO A 174 12.71 21.03 -6.49
CA PRO A 174 11.92 21.80 -7.43
C PRO A 174 10.63 21.04 -7.71
N ALA A 175 9.49 21.74 -7.63
CA ALA A 175 8.22 21.17 -8.10
C ALA A 175 8.42 20.63 -9.53
N LYS A 176 8.08 19.36 -9.76
CA LYS A 176 8.10 18.80 -11.11
C LYS A 176 7.17 19.66 -11.96
N LYS A 177 7.72 20.28 -13.00
CA LYS A 177 6.88 20.99 -13.97
C LYS A 177 6.04 19.97 -14.71
N ALA A 178 4.75 20.23 -14.82
CA ALA A 178 3.90 19.51 -15.76
C ALA A 178 4.50 19.69 -17.18
N THR A 179 4.79 18.58 -17.82
CA THR A 179 5.19 18.53 -19.25
C THR A 179 3.98 18.25 -20.09
#